data_4c797fe9d1f42b069c1ffa2b1bf4ab9e
#
_entry.id   4c797fe9d1f42b069c1ffa2b1bf4ab9e
#
_cell.length_a   1.000
_cell.length_b   1.000
_cell.length_c   1.000
_cell.angle_alpha   90.00
_cell.angle_beta   90.00
_cell.angle_gamma   90.00
#
_symmetry.space_group_name_H-M   'P 1'
#
loop_
_entity.id
_entity.type
_entity.pdbx_description
1 polymer ?
#
loop_
_entity_poly.entity_id
_entity_poly.type
_entity_poly.pdbx_seq_one_letter_code
_entity_poly.pdbx_strand_id
1 'polypeptide(L)'
;MIRPARAFFPLLLLPVLLTGCDADKNGGTAADSADLEAAARGWGVAPELVYVTKVSGYTVFQQSVGEYEDEFAAVYRSEKGATTFGLFVSRGKLTAESCSKQPLGEVSDTAVTCEHDGDAWYRKAGHSHEYAVPDGGVVIRLTADADKVDRAILRKAAEAVHRPDDTELAALLRTTDGVDT
;
A
#
# COMPACT_ATOMS: atom_id res chain seq x y z
N MET A 1 59.26 -41.50 -37.39
CA MET A 1 59.30 -40.26 -36.64
C MET A 1 57.85 -39.79 -36.53
N ILE A 2 57.14 -40.11 -35.42
CA ILE A 2 55.73 -39.83 -35.23
C ILE A 2 55.62 -38.71 -34.17
N ARG A 3 55.08 -37.56 -34.55
CA ARG A 3 54.80 -36.44 -33.62
C ARG A 3 53.40 -36.58 -33.01
N PRO A 4 53.23 -36.49 -31.70
CA PRO A 4 51.93 -36.50 -31.11
C PRO A 4 51.26 -35.10 -31.20
N ALA A 5 50.02 -35.08 -31.64
CA ALA A 5 49.13 -33.91 -31.67
C ALA A 5 48.65 -33.61 -30.25
N ARG A 6 48.88 -32.37 -29.80
CA ARG A 6 48.33 -31.85 -28.55
C ARG A 6 46.90 -31.36 -28.79
N ALA A 7 45.95 -32.04 -28.20
CA ALA A 7 44.55 -31.58 -28.16
C ALA A 7 44.42 -30.45 -27.11
N PHE A 8 44.06 -29.26 -27.58
CA PHE A 8 43.62 -28.17 -26.72
C PHE A 8 42.13 -28.35 -26.39
N PHE A 9 41.81 -28.56 -25.12
CA PHE A 9 40.44 -28.47 -24.60
C PHE A 9 40.12 -26.99 -24.36
N PRO A 10 39.07 -26.42 -24.94
CA PRO A 10 38.60 -25.11 -24.54
C PRO A 10 37.78 -25.23 -23.27
N LEU A 11 38.25 -24.59 -22.21
CA LEU A 11 37.53 -24.42 -20.95
C LEU A 11 36.39 -23.43 -21.17
N LEU A 12 35.17 -23.94 -21.27
CA LEU A 12 33.92 -23.15 -21.35
C LEU A 12 33.67 -22.55 -19.96
N LEU A 13 34.03 -21.27 -19.80
CA LEU A 13 33.57 -20.42 -18.68
C LEU A 13 32.12 -20.04 -18.90
N LEU A 14 31.19 -20.67 -18.15
CA LEU A 14 29.80 -20.22 -18.01
C LEU A 14 29.79 -18.95 -17.14
N PRO A 15 29.21 -17.83 -17.61
CA PRO A 15 28.92 -16.72 -16.74
C PRO A 15 27.72 -17.10 -15.87
N VAL A 16 27.95 -17.18 -14.56
CA VAL A 16 26.85 -17.21 -13.57
C VAL A 16 26.23 -15.83 -13.54
N LEU A 17 25.07 -15.69 -14.15
CA LEU A 17 24.21 -14.53 -13.98
C LEU A 17 23.64 -14.57 -12.55
N LEU A 18 24.29 -13.84 -11.65
CA LEU A 18 23.71 -13.45 -10.38
C LEU A 18 22.59 -12.44 -10.68
N THR A 19 21.36 -12.92 -10.78
CA THR A 19 20.21 -12.05 -10.68
C THR A 19 20.16 -11.56 -9.24
N GLY A 20 20.67 -10.33 -9.03
CA GLY A 20 20.50 -9.61 -7.79
C GLY A 20 19.00 -9.38 -7.57
N CYS A 21 18.42 -9.98 -6.53
CA CYS A 21 17.17 -9.52 -5.97
C CYS A 21 17.46 -8.13 -5.39
N ASP A 22 16.86 -7.11 -5.96
CA ASP A 22 16.74 -5.81 -5.29
C ASP A 22 16.01 -6.05 -3.98
N ALA A 23 16.73 -5.96 -2.87
CA ALA A 23 16.16 -6.01 -1.54
C ALA A 23 15.42 -4.69 -1.32
N ASP A 24 14.09 -4.73 -1.37
CA ASP A 24 13.22 -3.66 -0.93
C ASP A 24 13.61 -3.21 0.47
N LYS A 25 13.79 -1.90 0.63
CA LYS A 25 14.33 -1.23 1.83
C LYS A 25 13.38 -1.22 3.03
N ASN A 26 12.28 -1.95 3.00
CA ASN A 26 11.37 -2.14 4.13
C ASN A 26 11.37 -3.62 4.52
N GLY A 27 11.99 -3.91 5.64
CA GLY A 27 12.45 -5.21 6.13
C GLY A 27 11.38 -6.25 6.50
N GLY A 28 10.38 -6.49 5.66
CA GLY A 28 9.50 -7.66 5.71
C GLY A 28 9.47 -8.32 4.33
N THR A 29 9.49 -9.66 4.27
CA THR A 29 9.17 -10.38 3.05
C THR A 29 7.68 -10.18 2.79
N ALA A 30 7.29 -9.77 1.57
CA ALA A 30 5.88 -9.67 1.20
C ALA A 30 5.15 -10.98 1.51
N ALA A 31 3.88 -10.90 1.89
CA ALA A 31 3.03 -12.05 2.20
C ALA A 31 3.03 -13.08 1.06
N ASP A 32 2.88 -14.35 1.42
CA ASP A 32 2.73 -15.40 0.43
C ASP A 32 1.59 -15.06 -0.53
N SER A 33 1.84 -15.20 -1.82
CA SER A 33 0.89 -14.79 -2.85
C SER A 33 -0.43 -15.54 -2.78
N ALA A 34 -0.40 -16.82 -2.38
CA ALA A 34 -1.61 -17.64 -2.26
C ALA A 34 -2.47 -17.21 -1.08
N ASP A 35 -1.87 -16.87 0.04
CA ASP A 35 -2.59 -16.38 1.23
C ASP A 35 -3.17 -14.99 0.98
N LEU A 36 -2.42 -14.11 0.33
CA LEU A 36 -2.90 -12.80 -0.09
C LEU A 36 -4.07 -12.89 -1.07
N GLU A 37 -4.00 -13.78 -2.06
CA GLU A 37 -5.08 -14.03 -3.01
C GLU A 37 -6.33 -14.59 -2.32
N ALA A 38 -6.16 -15.49 -1.35
CA ALA A 38 -7.27 -16.05 -0.57
C ALA A 38 -7.94 -14.98 0.28
N ALA A 39 -7.17 -14.13 0.96
CA ALA A 39 -7.65 -13.01 1.76
C ALA A 39 -8.39 -11.97 0.88
N ALA A 40 -7.79 -11.54 -0.20
CA ALA A 40 -8.36 -10.57 -1.13
C ALA A 40 -9.69 -11.07 -1.70
N ARG A 41 -9.76 -12.35 -2.06
CA ARG A 41 -11.00 -12.98 -2.52
C ARG A 41 -12.07 -12.99 -1.44
N GLY A 42 -11.70 -13.25 -0.19
CA GLY A 42 -12.61 -13.18 0.97
C GLY A 42 -13.17 -11.77 1.21
N TRP A 43 -12.41 -10.75 0.89
CA TRP A 43 -12.83 -9.33 0.97
C TRP A 43 -13.52 -8.82 -0.30
N GLY A 44 -13.59 -9.60 -1.39
CA GLY A 44 -14.19 -9.16 -2.65
C GLY A 44 -13.31 -8.23 -3.49
N VAL A 45 -12.00 -8.14 -3.20
CA VAL A 45 -11.09 -7.24 -3.88
C VAL A 45 -10.03 -8.01 -4.69
N ALA A 46 -9.40 -7.32 -5.64
CA ALA A 46 -8.25 -7.87 -6.35
C ALA A 46 -6.99 -7.81 -5.47
N PRO A 47 -6.13 -8.85 -5.49
CA PRO A 47 -4.95 -8.92 -4.62
C PRO A 47 -4.00 -7.74 -4.76
N GLU A 48 -3.86 -7.19 -5.96
CA GLU A 48 -3.02 -6.02 -6.21
C GLU A 48 -3.49 -4.74 -5.52
N LEU A 49 -4.73 -4.69 -5.03
CA LEU A 49 -5.27 -3.54 -4.30
C LEU A 49 -5.01 -3.61 -2.79
N VAL A 50 -4.56 -4.74 -2.26
CA VAL A 50 -4.34 -4.89 -0.82
C VAL A 50 -3.04 -4.21 -0.41
N TYR A 51 -3.14 -3.10 0.29
CA TYR A 51 -2.05 -2.33 0.88
C TYR A 51 -2.30 -2.10 2.37
N VAL A 52 -1.24 -1.88 3.10
CA VAL A 52 -1.26 -1.51 4.52
C VAL A 52 -0.37 -0.31 4.77
N THR A 53 -0.53 0.28 5.95
CA THR A 53 0.35 1.32 6.45
C THR A 53 0.60 1.13 7.94
N LYS A 54 1.65 1.77 8.46
CA LYS A 54 2.02 1.69 9.88
C LYS A 54 2.30 3.07 10.43
N VAL A 55 1.48 3.50 11.37
CA VAL A 55 1.65 4.77 12.09
C VAL A 55 1.60 4.50 13.59
N SER A 56 2.59 5.00 14.33
CA SER A 56 2.61 4.87 15.80
C SER A 56 1.34 5.44 16.42
N GLY A 57 0.71 4.67 17.32
CA GLY A 57 -0.52 5.04 18.00
C GLY A 57 -1.80 4.85 17.18
N TYR A 58 -1.73 4.18 16.03
CA TYR A 58 -2.87 3.78 15.21
C TYR A 58 -2.84 2.29 14.92
N THR A 59 -4.00 1.65 14.95
CA THR A 59 -4.20 0.25 14.60
C THR A 59 -5.34 0.11 13.60
N VAL A 60 -5.27 -0.91 12.75
CA VAL A 60 -6.35 -1.20 11.81
C VAL A 60 -7.61 -1.65 12.57
N PHE A 61 -8.75 -1.10 12.18
CA PHE A 61 -10.05 -1.56 12.64
C PHE A 61 -10.54 -2.66 11.71
N GLN A 62 -10.32 -3.91 12.09
CA GLN A 62 -10.48 -5.09 11.24
C GLN A 62 -11.86 -5.21 10.58
N GLN A 63 -12.93 -4.81 11.25
CA GLN A 63 -14.28 -4.83 10.69
C GLN A 63 -14.50 -3.86 9.53
N SER A 64 -13.54 -2.97 9.28
CA SER A 64 -13.56 -2.03 8.16
C SER A 64 -12.73 -2.50 6.96
N VAL A 65 -12.06 -3.65 7.08
CA VAL A 65 -11.22 -4.19 6.01
C VAL A 65 -12.08 -4.92 5.00
N GLY A 66 -12.02 -4.50 3.75
CA GLY A 66 -12.77 -5.14 2.69
C GLY A 66 -12.94 -4.28 1.44
N GLU A 67 -13.95 -4.63 0.65
CA GLU A 67 -14.35 -3.86 -0.52
C GLU A 67 -15.29 -2.72 -0.11
N TYR A 68 -15.06 -1.56 -0.67
CA TYR A 68 -15.93 -0.40 -0.59
C TYR A 68 -15.89 0.37 -1.91
N GLU A 69 -17.02 0.44 -2.63
CA GLU A 69 -17.15 1.15 -3.92
C GLU A 69 -16.10 0.74 -4.97
N ASP A 70 -15.90 -0.56 -5.14
CA ASP A 70 -14.89 -1.17 -6.05
C ASP A 70 -13.42 -0.91 -5.65
N GLU A 71 -13.17 -0.41 -4.43
CA GLU A 71 -11.83 -0.17 -3.89
C GLU A 71 -11.55 -1.11 -2.70
N PHE A 72 -10.29 -1.36 -2.42
CA PHE A 72 -9.90 -1.89 -1.11
C PHE A 72 -9.95 -0.77 -0.08
N ALA A 73 -10.57 -1.04 1.05
CA ALA A 73 -10.68 -0.09 2.15
C ALA A 73 -10.21 -0.69 3.48
N ALA A 74 -9.59 0.15 4.32
CA ALA A 74 -9.27 -0.17 5.71
C ALA A 74 -9.29 1.13 6.54
N VAL A 75 -9.89 1.11 7.71
CA VAL A 75 -9.88 2.25 8.63
C VAL A 75 -8.87 2.00 9.74
N TYR A 76 -8.04 2.98 10.00
CA TYR A 76 -7.10 3.01 11.11
C TYR A 76 -7.63 3.89 12.24
N ARG A 77 -7.66 3.35 13.45
CA ARG A 77 -8.16 4.03 14.63
C ARG A 77 -7.00 4.31 15.57
N SER A 78 -6.97 5.51 16.16
CA SER A 78 -6.01 5.81 17.22
C SER A 78 -6.26 4.92 18.45
N GLU A 79 -5.19 4.51 19.12
CA GLU A 79 -5.27 3.70 20.36
C GLU A 79 -6.08 4.41 21.45
N LYS A 80 -6.14 5.75 21.43
CA LYS A 80 -6.97 6.56 22.30
C LYS A 80 -8.44 6.62 21.87
N GLY A 81 -8.77 6.02 20.71
CA GLY A 81 -10.14 5.89 20.18
C GLY A 81 -10.76 7.18 19.64
N ALA A 82 -10.05 8.32 19.68
CA ALA A 82 -10.61 9.63 19.38
C ALA A 82 -10.58 10.00 17.89
N THR A 83 -9.65 9.43 17.12
CA THR A 83 -9.42 9.82 15.72
C THR A 83 -9.24 8.61 14.81
N THR A 84 -9.63 8.76 13.54
CA THR A 84 -9.48 7.73 12.52
C THR A 84 -9.01 8.36 11.22
N PHE A 85 -8.30 7.57 10.41
CA PHE A 85 -8.10 7.84 9.00
C PHE A 85 -8.42 6.58 8.17
N GLY A 86 -8.88 6.78 6.94
CA GLY A 86 -9.14 5.71 5.98
C GLY A 86 -7.96 5.50 5.05
N LEU A 87 -7.70 4.25 4.69
CA LEU A 87 -6.85 3.86 3.57
C LEU A 87 -7.77 3.28 2.50
N PHE A 88 -7.69 3.82 1.28
CA PHE A 88 -8.46 3.37 0.12
C PHE A 88 -7.51 3.13 -1.04
N VAL A 89 -7.70 2.04 -1.76
CA VAL A 89 -6.84 1.69 -2.90
C VAL A 89 -7.69 1.34 -4.10
N SER A 90 -7.50 2.10 -5.17
CA SER A 90 -8.18 1.89 -6.45
C SER A 90 -7.20 1.82 -7.62
N ARG A 91 -7.63 1.17 -8.70
CA ARG A 91 -6.91 1.25 -9.97
C ARG A 91 -7.03 2.65 -10.54
N GLY A 92 -5.93 3.18 -11.06
CA GLY A 92 -5.96 4.48 -11.69
C GLY A 92 -4.62 5.19 -11.70
N LYS A 93 -4.69 6.46 -12.07
CA LYS A 93 -3.52 7.35 -12.10
C LYS A 93 -3.90 8.70 -11.52
N LEU A 94 -3.01 9.26 -10.74
CA LEU A 94 -3.10 10.64 -10.27
C LEU A 94 -1.91 11.41 -10.84
N THR A 95 -2.21 12.48 -11.54
CA THR A 95 -1.20 13.35 -12.19
C THR A 95 -1.45 14.80 -11.77
N ALA A 96 -0.48 15.68 -12.00
CA ALA A 96 -0.64 17.10 -11.75
C ALA A 96 -1.90 17.70 -12.42
N GLU A 97 -2.24 17.21 -13.63
CA GLU A 97 -3.40 17.70 -14.38
C GLU A 97 -4.73 17.17 -13.85
N SER A 98 -4.75 15.94 -13.30
CA SER A 98 -5.95 15.29 -12.80
C SER A 98 -6.19 15.51 -11.30
N CYS A 99 -5.17 15.92 -10.56
CA CYS A 99 -5.18 16.00 -9.11
C CYS A 99 -6.34 16.84 -8.54
N SER A 100 -6.51 18.04 -9.04
CA SER A 100 -7.61 18.93 -8.58
C SER A 100 -8.98 18.61 -9.20
N LYS A 101 -9.03 17.74 -10.23
CA LYS A 101 -10.26 17.38 -10.93
C LYS A 101 -10.93 16.14 -10.33
N GLN A 102 -10.17 15.32 -9.61
CA GLN A 102 -10.73 14.15 -8.94
C GLN A 102 -11.34 14.57 -7.61
N PRO A 103 -12.55 14.08 -7.28
CA PRO A 103 -13.21 14.41 -6.02
C PRO A 103 -12.36 13.95 -4.83
N LEU A 104 -12.58 14.58 -3.68
CA LEU A 104 -11.99 14.20 -2.42
C LEU A 104 -13.12 13.95 -1.43
N GLY A 105 -13.32 12.67 -1.08
CA GLY A 105 -14.46 12.26 -0.26
C GLY A 105 -15.81 12.58 -0.91
N GLU A 106 -16.86 12.67 -0.11
CA GLU A 106 -18.23 12.97 -0.57
C GLU A 106 -18.47 14.47 -0.90
N VAL A 107 -17.48 15.31 -0.73
CA VAL A 107 -17.61 16.77 -0.90
C VAL A 107 -17.39 17.15 -2.35
N SER A 108 -18.48 17.17 -3.14
CA SER A 108 -18.43 17.46 -4.59
C SER A 108 -18.29 18.95 -4.96
N ASP A 109 -18.66 19.87 -4.06
CA ASP A 109 -18.78 21.30 -4.38
C ASP A 109 -17.61 22.17 -3.90
N THR A 110 -16.63 21.59 -3.20
CA THR A 110 -15.46 22.33 -2.72
C THR A 110 -14.27 22.10 -3.63
N ALA A 111 -13.65 23.19 -4.06
CA ALA A 111 -12.42 23.10 -4.89
C ALA A 111 -11.32 22.33 -4.17
N VAL A 112 -10.77 21.33 -4.86
CA VAL A 112 -9.64 20.53 -4.36
C VAL A 112 -8.35 21.28 -4.62
N THR A 113 -7.58 21.54 -3.57
CA THR A 113 -6.20 22.01 -3.68
C THR A 113 -5.24 20.83 -3.75
N CYS A 114 -4.16 20.96 -4.52
CA CYS A 114 -3.16 19.91 -4.71
C CYS A 114 -1.76 20.47 -4.50
N GLU A 115 -0.97 19.77 -3.72
CA GLU A 115 0.44 20.07 -3.46
C GLU A 115 1.26 18.79 -3.64
N HIS A 116 2.33 18.84 -4.43
CA HIS A 116 3.24 17.71 -4.58
C HIS A 116 4.17 17.64 -3.36
N ASP A 117 4.23 16.50 -2.68
CA ASP A 117 4.98 16.32 -1.46
C ASP A 117 5.74 14.96 -1.50
N GLY A 118 7.00 14.99 -1.91
CA GLY A 118 7.77 13.79 -2.20
C GLY A 118 7.21 13.04 -3.41
N ASP A 119 6.92 11.75 -3.25
CA ASP A 119 6.32 10.90 -4.30
C ASP A 119 4.78 10.88 -4.23
N ALA A 120 4.19 11.68 -3.33
CA ALA A 120 2.76 11.73 -3.09
C ALA A 120 2.17 13.10 -3.42
N TRP A 121 0.84 13.15 -3.47
CA TRP A 121 0.05 14.38 -3.56
C TRP A 121 -0.68 14.62 -2.25
N TYR A 122 -0.45 15.77 -1.64
CA TYR A 122 -1.31 16.26 -0.57
C TYR A 122 -2.48 17.00 -1.17
N ARG A 123 -3.70 16.59 -0.84
CA ARG A 123 -4.96 17.14 -1.37
C ARG A 123 -5.84 17.59 -0.22
N LYS A 124 -6.56 18.69 -0.41
CA LYS A 124 -7.50 19.22 0.61
C LYS A 124 -8.72 19.84 -0.06
N ALA A 125 -9.90 19.57 0.53
CA ALA A 125 -11.16 20.20 0.18
C ALA A 125 -12.02 20.34 1.46
N GLY A 126 -12.34 21.59 1.85
CA GLY A 126 -13.06 21.83 3.10
C GLY A 126 -12.35 21.27 4.32
N HIS A 127 -13.04 20.42 5.08
CA HIS A 127 -12.50 19.71 6.24
C HIS A 127 -11.83 18.37 5.89
N SER A 128 -11.96 17.90 4.65
CA SER A 128 -11.32 16.66 4.22
C SER A 128 -9.93 16.93 3.68
N HIS A 129 -8.99 16.09 4.06
CA HIS A 129 -7.65 16.08 3.46
C HIS A 129 -7.15 14.66 3.25
N GLU A 130 -6.23 14.49 2.31
CA GLU A 130 -5.61 13.20 2.02
C GLU A 130 -4.19 13.32 1.54
N TYR A 131 -3.44 12.24 1.70
CA TYR A 131 -2.27 11.94 0.88
C TYR A 131 -2.64 10.86 -0.12
N ALA A 132 -2.36 11.12 -1.39
CA ALA A 132 -2.55 10.17 -2.48
C ALA A 132 -1.20 9.74 -3.05
N VAL A 133 -0.90 8.45 -2.97
CA VAL A 133 0.36 7.83 -3.39
C VAL A 133 0.10 7.01 -4.66
N PRO A 134 0.58 7.45 -5.83
CA PRO A 134 0.53 6.62 -7.05
C PRO A 134 1.58 5.51 -6.96
N ASP A 135 1.17 4.27 -7.20
CA ASP A 135 2.07 3.12 -7.23
C ASP A 135 1.58 2.08 -8.25
N GLY A 136 2.44 1.69 -9.21
CA GLY A 136 2.22 0.55 -10.10
C GLY A 136 0.87 0.48 -10.85
N GLY A 137 0.19 1.61 -11.06
CA GLY A 137 -1.12 1.66 -11.73
C GLY A 137 -2.31 1.66 -10.75
N VAL A 138 -2.05 1.77 -9.47
CA VAL A 138 -3.02 2.04 -8.40
C VAL A 138 -2.77 3.41 -7.79
N VAL A 139 -3.76 3.93 -7.08
CA VAL A 139 -3.65 5.12 -6.23
C VAL A 139 -4.08 4.73 -4.82
N ILE A 140 -3.15 4.88 -3.87
CA ILE A 140 -3.40 4.64 -2.46
C ILE A 140 -3.73 5.98 -1.82
N ARG A 141 -4.91 6.11 -1.21
CA ARG A 141 -5.40 7.34 -0.60
C ARG A 141 -5.53 7.15 0.90
N LEU A 142 -4.93 8.06 1.65
CA LEU A 142 -5.01 8.12 3.11
C LEU A 142 -5.79 9.38 3.47
N THR A 143 -7.04 9.21 3.87
CA THR A 143 -8.02 10.30 3.99
C THR A 143 -8.47 10.48 5.43
N ALA A 144 -8.61 11.71 5.87
CA ALA A 144 -9.10 12.04 7.20
C ALA A 144 -9.82 13.41 7.24
N ASP A 145 -10.46 13.66 8.38
CA ASP A 145 -10.91 14.98 8.78
C ASP A 145 -9.74 15.81 9.27
N ALA A 146 -9.47 16.95 8.62
CA ALA A 146 -8.32 17.81 8.89
C ALA A 146 -8.36 18.48 10.28
N ASP A 147 -9.54 18.55 10.89
CA ASP A 147 -9.72 19.07 12.25
C ASP A 147 -9.42 18.02 13.32
N LYS A 148 -9.32 16.73 12.94
CA LYS A 148 -9.12 15.59 13.84
C LYS A 148 -7.78 14.90 13.69
N VAL A 149 -7.24 14.85 12.48
CA VAL A 149 -5.98 14.20 12.15
C VAL A 149 -5.06 15.20 11.48
N ASP A 150 -3.88 15.41 12.04
CA ASP A 150 -2.91 16.33 11.49
C ASP A 150 -2.32 15.84 10.16
N ARG A 151 -1.98 16.77 9.26
CA ARG A 151 -1.27 16.48 8.01
C ARG A 151 -0.02 15.60 8.24
N ALA A 152 0.72 15.84 9.32
CA ALA A 152 1.94 15.09 9.63
C ALA A 152 1.68 13.59 9.91
N ILE A 153 0.51 13.25 10.45
CA ILE A 153 0.10 11.85 10.67
C ILE A 153 -0.19 11.17 9.33
N LEU A 154 -0.98 11.81 8.46
CA LEU A 154 -1.27 11.27 7.12
C LEU A 154 -0.01 11.17 6.25
N ARG A 155 0.92 12.12 6.38
CA ARG A 155 2.21 12.06 5.68
C ARG A 155 3.00 10.82 6.10
N LYS A 156 3.12 10.56 7.41
CA LYS A 156 3.79 9.35 7.93
C LYS A 156 3.09 8.08 7.46
N ALA A 157 1.74 8.10 7.40
CA ALA A 157 0.98 6.98 6.88
C ALA A 157 1.28 6.76 5.39
N ALA A 158 1.37 7.81 4.58
CA ALA A 158 1.71 7.74 3.17
C ALA A 158 3.14 7.22 2.92
N GLU A 159 4.10 7.69 3.70
CA GLU A 159 5.50 7.26 3.64
C GLU A 159 5.69 5.78 4.06
N ALA A 160 4.74 5.23 4.83
CA ALA A 160 4.78 3.86 5.34
C ALA A 160 3.85 2.89 4.59
N VAL A 161 3.25 3.32 3.48
CA VAL A 161 2.40 2.44 2.66
C VAL A 161 3.25 1.36 1.99
N HIS A 162 2.78 0.12 2.07
CA HIS A 162 3.45 -1.02 1.44
C HIS A 162 2.48 -2.21 1.26
N ARG A 163 2.92 -3.24 0.55
CA ARG A 163 2.23 -4.53 0.48
C ARG A 163 2.37 -5.26 1.81
N PRO A 164 1.29 -5.87 2.35
CA PRO A 164 1.38 -6.54 3.64
C PRO A 164 2.39 -7.68 3.63
N ASP A 165 3.09 -7.89 4.74
CA ASP A 165 3.77 -9.13 5.04
C ASP A 165 2.79 -10.17 5.67
N ASP A 166 3.24 -11.41 5.92
CA ASP A 166 2.41 -12.46 6.48
C ASP A 166 1.81 -12.10 7.85
N THR A 167 2.58 -11.38 8.68
CA THR A 167 2.14 -10.94 10.01
C THR A 167 1.07 -9.88 9.91
N GLU A 168 1.23 -8.94 9.00
CA GLU A 168 0.30 -7.86 8.74
C GLU A 168 -0.97 -8.40 8.07
N LEU A 169 -0.84 -9.32 7.11
CA LEU A 169 -1.97 -10.00 6.50
C LEU A 169 -2.78 -10.77 7.54
N ALA A 170 -2.12 -11.53 8.41
CA ALA A 170 -2.78 -12.21 9.52
C ALA A 170 -3.45 -11.23 10.49
N ALA A 171 -2.89 -10.03 10.68
CA ALA A 171 -3.51 -8.99 11.49
C ALA A 171 -4.79 -8.42 10.86
N LEU A 172 -4.84 -8.30 9.54
CA LEU A 172 -6.05 -7.90 8.80
C LEU A 172 -7.16 -8.96 8.88
N LEU A 173 -6.78 -10.24 8.91
CA LEU A 173 -7.71 -11.39 8.90
C LEU A 173 -8.25 -11.78 10.28
N ARG A 174 -7.63 -11.33 11.38
CA ARG A 174 -8.08 -11.67 12.72
C ARG A 174 -9.49 -11.09 12.95
N THR A 175 -10.50 -11.90 12.71
CA THR A 175 -11.82 -11.68 13.30
C THR A 175 -11.67 -11.75 14.82
N THR A 176 -12.40 -10.90 15.52
CA THR A 176 -12.54 -11.01 16.99
C THR A 176 -13.31 -12.31 17.33
N ASP A 177 -12.67 -13.45 17.16
CA ASP A 177 -13.10 -14.69 17.77
C ASP A 177 -12.78 -14.58 19.27
N GLY A 178 -13.73 -14.15 20.06
CA GLY A 178 -13.54 -14.09 21.49
C GLY A 178 -14.31 -12.98 22.21
N VAL A 179 -15.57 -12.80 21.89
CA VAL A 179 -16.52 -12.42 22.94
C VAL A 179 -17.25 -13.70 23.33
N ASP A 180 -16.57 -14.54 24.09
CA ASP A 180 -17.23 -15.57 24.88
C ASP A 180 -18.11 -14.87 25.90
N THR A 181 -19.39 -15.15 25.79
CA THR A 181 -20.51 -14.83 26.67
C THR A 181 -20.29 -15.29 28.11
#